data_f6821f639fec9256d93570cf2c634b02
#
_entry.id   f6821f639fec9256d93570cf2c634b02
#
_cell.length_a   1.000
_cell.length_b   1.000
_cell.length_c   1.000
_cell.angle_alpha   90.00
_cell.angle_beta   90.00
_cell.angle_gamma   90.00
#
_symmetry.space_group_name_H-M   'P 1'
#
loop_
_entity.id
_entity.type
_entity.pdbx_description
1 polymer ?
#
loop_
_entity_poly.entity_id
_entity_poly.type
_entity_poly.pdbx_seq_one_letter_code
_entity_poly.pdbx_strand_id
1 'polypeptide(L)'
;QTFRDLMEGYEYGIVVFGDWRIKDIDINVYEFVDDEWVLIETDEDVAEYAFVNVTPEVTASYMIEITAYEFNEGYDVGHYGLLIFHP
;
A
#
# COMPACT_ATOMS: atom_id res chain seq x y z
N GLN A 1 9.00 -0.36 -2.73
CA GLN A 1 8.36 -1.62 -2.29
C GLN A 1 8.73 -1.93 -0.85
N THR A 2 7.76 -2.38 -0.11
CA THR A 2 7.92 -2.75 1.30
C THR A 2 7.42 -4.18 1.49
N PHE A 3 8.21 -5.00 2.17
CA PHE A 3 7.86 -6.39 2.43
C PHE A 3 7.53 -6.57 3.91
N ARG A 4 6.43 -7.29 4.19
CA ARG A 4 5.99 -7.57 5.55
C ARG A 4 5.40 -8.97 5.64
N ASP A 5 5.63 -9.64 6.77
CA ASP A 5 4.91 -10.86 7.11
C ASP A 5 3.67 -10.43 7.90
N LEU A 6 2.50 -10.79 7.40
CA LEU A 6 1.24 -10.51 8.06
C LEU A 6 0.65 -11.82 8.58
N MET A 7 0.10 -11.76 9.79
CA MET A 7 -0.36 -12.95 10.50
C MET A 7 -1.82 -13.24 10.22
N GLU A 8 -2.12 -14.54 10.10
CA GLU A 8 -3.47 -15.04 9.96
C GLU A 8 -4.38 -14.53 11.07
N GLY A 9 -5.58 -14.15 10.70
CA GLY A 9 -6.63 -13.77 11.64
C GLY A 9 -6.63 -12.32 12.09
N TYR A 10 -5.59 -11.55 11.82
CA TYR A 10 -5.59 -10.12 12.12
C TYR A 10 -6.14 -9.32 10.96
N GLU A 11 -6.89 -8.27 11.27
CA GLU A 11 -7.35 -7.31 10.28
C GLU A 11 -6.38 -6.14 10.25
N TYR A 12 -5.65 -6.00 9.14
CA TYR A 12 -4.67 -4.93 8.99
C TYR A 12 -5.25 -3.77 8.20
N GLY A 13 -5.02 -2.56 8.71
CA GLY A 13 -5.21 -1.35 7.93
C GLY A 13 -3.86 -0.91 7.39
N ILE A 14 -3.80 -0.58 6.11
CA ILE A 14 -2.60 -0.08 5.47
C ILE A 14 -2.94 1.25 4.83
N VAL A 15 -2.34 2.32 5.34
CA VAL A 15 -2.55 3.66 4.82
C VAL A 15 -1.23 4.24 4.35
N VAL A 16 -1.26 4.87 3.19
CA VAL A 16 -0.14 5.64 2.67
C VAL A 16 -0.62 7.05 2.38
N PHE A 17 0.20 8.02 2.68
CA PHE A 17 -0.12 9.43 2.43
C PHE A 17 1.10 10.14 1.87
N GLY A 18 0.86 10.98 0.88
CA GLY A 18 1.89 11.80 0.27
C GLY A 18 2.02 13.16 0.93
N ASP A 19 3.16 13.81 0.72
CA ASP A 19 3.32 15.20 1.11
C ASP A 19 2.65 16.13 0.08
N TRP A 20 2.76 17.45 0.27
CA TRP A 20 2.09 18.45 -0.58
C TRP A 20 2.49 18.41 -2.06
N ARG A 21 3.58 17.72 -2.41
CA ARG A 21 4.08 17.62 -3.80
C ARG A 21 3.40 16.52 -4.58
N ILE A 22 2.78 15.56 -3.87
CA ILE A 22 2.11 14.40 -4.49
C ILE A 22 0.62 14.69 -4.58
N LYS A 23 0.08 14.61 -5.78
CA LYS A 23 -1.34 14.82 -6.05
C LYS A 23 -2.14 13.52 -6.01
N ASP A 24 -1.54 12.44 -6.46
CA ASP A 24 -2.19 11.14 -6.57
C ASP A 24 -1.21 10.04 -6.16
N ILE A 25 -1.60 9.26 -5.17
CA ILE A 25 -0.80 8.14 -4.66
C ILE A 25 -1.65 6.88 -4.64
N ASP A 26 -1.08 5.80 -5.15
CA ASP A 26 -1.75 4.50 -5.25
C ASP A 26 -1.04 3.48 -4.38
N ILE A 27 -1.81 2.47 -3.95
CA ILE A 27 -1.28 1.35 -3.18
C ILE A 27 -1.74 0.04 -3.81
N ASN A 28 -0.81 -0.88 -3.98
CA ASN A 28 -1.08 -2.25 -4.39
C ASN A 28 -0.49 -3.19 -3.35
N VAL A 29 -1.25 -4.20 -2.95
CA VAL A 29 -0.79 -5.21 -2.01
C VAL A 29 -0.80 -6.57 -2.68
N TYR A 30 0.33 -7.24 -2.62
CA TYR A 30 0.53 -8.57 -3.19
C TYR A 30 0.80 -9.57 -2.08
N GLU A 31 0.25 -10.78 -2.23
CA GLU A 31 0.52 -11.91 -1.35
C GLU A 31 1.41 -12.91 -2.10
N PHE A 32 2.41 -13.46 -1.40
CA PHE A 32 3.27 -14.49 -1.97
C PHE A 32 2.60 -15.85 -1.83
N VAL A 33 2.12 -16.40 -2.95
CA VAL A 33 1.37 -17.65 -3.02
C VAL A 33 1.95 -18.52 -4.13
N ASP A 34 2.30 -19.77 -3.82
CA ASP A 34 2.81 -20.74 -4.81
C ASP A 34 3.96 -20.17 -5.66
N ASP A 35 4.93 -19.56 -4.99
CA ASP A 35 6.12 -18.94 -5.61
C ASP A 35 5.80 -17.75 -6.52
N GLU A 36 4.64 -17.15 -6.39
CA GLU A 36 4.23 -15.98 -7.15
C GLU A 36 3.67 -14.88 -6.25
N TRP A 37 3.86 -13.63 -6.69
CA TRP A 37 3.22 -12.48 -6.07
C TRP A 37 1.86 -12.25 -6.74
N VAL A 38 0.80 -12.36 -5.96
CA VAL A 38 -0.58 -12.22 -6.44
C VAL A 38 -1.19 -10.94 -5.87
N LEU A 39 -1.69 -10.07 -6.74
CA LEU A 39 -2.36 -8.85 -6.32
C LEU A 39 -3.66 -9.21 -5.58
N ILE A 40 -3.79 -8.75 -4.33
CA ILE A 40 -4.96 -9.03 -3.51
C ILE A 40 -5.78 -7.80 -3.16
N GLU A 41 -5.15 -6.63 -3.08
CA GLU A 41 -5.82 -5.39 -2.76
C GLU A 41 -5.18 -4.22 -3.50
N THR A 42 -6.00 -3.26 -3.88
CA THR A 42 -5.54 -2.04 -4.53
C THR A 42 -6.41 -0.85 -4.15
N ASP A 43 -5.82 0.32 -4.09
CA ASP A 43 -6.53 1.59 -4.01
C ASP A 43 -5.94 2.51 -5.07
N GLU A 44 -6.73 2.80 -6.10
CA GLU A 44 -6.35 3.64 -7.25
C GLU A 44 -7.18 4.92 -7.32
N ASP A 45 -7.90 5.27 -6.27
CA ASP A 45 -8.67 6.51 -6.23
C ASP A 45 -7.72 7.71 -6.33
N VAL A 46 -8.12 8.71 -7.07
CA VAL A 46 -7.32 9.93 -7.24
C VAL A 46 -7.36 10.71 -5.93
N ALA A 47 -6.30 10.61 -5.15
CA ALA A 47 -6.16 11.26 -3.86
C ALA A 47 -4.70 11.32 -3.43
N GLU A 48 -4.42 12.19 -2.48
CA GLU A 48 -3.10 12.32 -1.86
C GLU A 48 -2.85 11.25 -0.79
N TYR A 49 -3.82 10.37 -0.56
CA TYR A 49 -3.68 9.22 0.33
C TYR A 49 -4.38 8.00 -0.26
N ALA A 50 -3.96 6.83 0.17
CA ALA A 50 -4.57 5.56 -0.21
C ALA A 50 -4.71 4.67 1.02
N PHE A 51 -5.75 3.85 1.04
CA PHE A 51 -6.04 2.97 2.17
C PHE A 51 -6.59 1.64 1.69
N VAL A 52 -6.08 0.55 2.25
CA VAL A 52 -6.61 -0.79 2.02
C VAL A 52 -6.73 -1.55 3.34
N ASN A 53 -7.65 -2.51 3.38
CA ASN A 53 -7.76 -3.49 4.47
C ASN A 53 -7.29 -4.84 3.97
N VAL A 54 -6.51 -5.54 4.79
CA VAL A 54 -6.04 -6.89 4.49
C VAL A 54 -6.28 -7.77 5.70
N THR A 55 -7.02 -8.88 5.51
CA THR A 55 -7.22 -9.88 6.54
C THR A 55 -6.68 -11.20 6.02
N PRO A 56 -5.42 -11.55 6.36
CA PRO A 56 -4.81 -12.79 5.86
C PRO A 56 -5.58 -14.03 6.31
N GLU A 57 -5.85 -14.92 5.37
CA GLU A 57 -6.41 -16.24 5.67
C GLU A 57 -5.33 -17.20 6.15
N VAL A 58 -4.09 -16.93 5.79
CA VAL A 58 -2.91 -17.67 6.24
C VAL A 58 -1.79 -16.66 6.50
N THR A 59 -0.91 -17.01 7.44
CA THR A 59 0.30 -16.21 7.66
C THR A 59 1.20 -16.34 6.44
N ALA A 60 1.56 -15.21 5.84
CA ALA A 60 2.32 -15.19 4.59
C ALA A 60 3.13 -13.91 4.46
N SER A 61 3.96 -13.85 3.44
CA SER A 61 4.70 -12.65 3.08
C SER A 61 3.88 -11.78 2.13
N TYR A 62 3.92 -10.48 2.34
CA TYR A 62 3.19 -9.49 1.54
C TYR A 62 4.15 -8.43 1.03
N MET A 63 3.88 -7.96 -0.17
CA MET A 63 4.61 -6.86 -0.78
C MET A 63 3.64 -5.69 -0.95
N ILE A 64 4.04 -4.54 -0.43
CA ILE A 64 3.26 -3.30 -0.55
C ILE A 64 3.99 -2.41 -1.55
N GLU A 65 3.33 -2.16 -2.67
CA GLU A 65 3.84 -1.30 -3.72
C GLU A 65 3.13 0.04 -3.67
N ILE A 66 3.88 1.11 -3.56
CA ILE A 66 3.37 2.46 -3.47
C ILE A 66 3.83 3.22 -4.71
N THR A 67 2.87 3.82 -5.42
CA THR A 67 3.15 4.58 -6.64
C THR A 67 2.63 5.99 -6.49
N ALA A 68 3.51 6.98 -6.62
CA ALA A 68 3.12 8.37 -6.76
C ALA A 68 2.77 8.56 -8.23
N TYR A 69 1.48 8.57 -8.52
CA TYR A 69 0.99 8.56 -9.89
C TYR A 69 1.03 9.93 -10.54
N GLU A 70 0.82 10.96 -9.76
CA GLU A 70 0.80 12.33 -10.25
C GLU A 70 1.34 13.28 -9.18
N PHE A 71 2.11 14.27 -9.60
CA PHE A 71 2.64 15.32 -8.73
C PHE A 71 1.93 16.63 -9.00
N ASN A 72 1.88 17.49 -7.99
CA ASN A 72 1.39 18.85 -8.18
C ASN A 72 2.34 19.62 -9.09
N GLU A 73 1.81 20.62 -9.78
CA GLU A 73 2.56 21.41 -10.76
C GLU A 73 3.87 21.92 -10.17
N GLY A 74 4.95 21.72 -10.92
CA GLY A 74 6.29 22.17 -10.53
C GLY A 74 7.10 21.16 -9.74
N TYR A 75 6.53 19.99 -9.42
CA TYR A 75 7.21 18.94 -8.65
C TYR A 75 7.31 17.64 -9.42
N ASP A 76 8.41 16.93 -9.26
CA ASP A 76 8.64 15.59 -9.83
C ASP A 76 9.12 14.59 -8.78
N VAL A 77 9.24 15.01 -7.52
CA VAL A 77 9.59 14.17 -6.39
C VAL A 77 8.74 14.55 -5.18
N GLY A 78 8.54 13.62 -4.28
CA GLY A 78 7.82 13.85 -3.04
C GLY A 78 8.16 12.79 -2.02
N HIS A 79 7.74 13.00 -0.79
CA HIS A 79 7.87 12.03 0.29
C HIS A 79 6.51 11.46 0.63
N TYR A 80 6.50 10.23 1.13
CA TYR A 80 5.27 9.60 1.62
C TYR A 80 5.50 8.95 2.98
N GLY A 81 4.42 8.79 3.73
CA GLY A 81 4.39 8.01 4.96
C GLY A 81 3.56 6.75 4.75
N LEU A 82 3.99 5.65 5.37
CA LEU A 82 3.29 4.37 5.35
C LEU A 82 3.02 3.94 6.79
N LEU A 83 1.77 3.59 7.07
CA LEU A 83 1.35 3.07 8.37
C LEU A 83 0.61 1.75 8.18
N ILE A 84 1.06 0.72 8.89
CA ILE A 84 0.41 -0.59 8.95
C ILE A 84 -0.02 -0.81 10.39
N PHE A 85 -1.31 -1.08 10.60
CA PHE A 85 -1.85 -1.22 11.96
C PHE A 85 -2.92 -2.30 12.03
N HIS A 86 -3.15 -2.81 13.23
CA HIS A 86 -4.27 -3.72 13.53
C HIS A 86 -4.83 -3.41 14.91
N PRO A 87 -6.11 -3.70 15.15
CA PRO A 87 -6.70 -3.54 16.48
C PRO A 87 -6.03 -4.43 17.52
#